data_599e1b6f6d9de63aebb2b4162ba97998
#
_entry.id   599e1b6f6d9de63aebb2b4162ba97998
#
_cell.length_a   1.000
_cell.length_b   1.000
_cell.length_c   1.000
_cell.angle_alpha   90.00
_cell.angle_beta   90.00
_cell.angle_gamma   90.00
#
_symmetry.space_group_name_H-M   'P 1'
#
loop_
_entity.id
_entity.type
_entity.pdbx_description
1 polymer ?
#
loop_
_entity_poly.entity_id
_entity_poly.type
_entity_poly.pdbx_seq_one_letter_code
_entity_poly.pdbx_strand_id
1 'polypeptide(L)'
;MMFYTNNLCRILIVTGIAVFTSSIYPCNAQAQSLTEKQNILLAQNLGGIVRKISLEEVPTPAMSAAKTVTNAEFNQARIEMKSDGSLIYILRGKNQQGFEVEAQVTPNGTITQVDEQIDASGVPEIAVKSFKRWAPNDQLVSIWRSTRLGEFYYQFVIQDFWLEVAPDGNKVMIYRKKVNIS
;
A
#
# COMPACT_ATOMS: atom_id res chain seq x y z
N MET A 1 30.99 -2.48 -3.40
CA MET A 1 31.90 -1.64 -4.20
C MET A 1 31.06 -0.50 -4.74
N MET A 2 31.16 0.66 -4.10
CA MET A 2 30.33 1.84 -4.35
C MET A 2 30.98 2.68 -5.43
N PHE A 3 30.30 2.96 -6.53
CA PHE A 3 30.76 3.95 -7.52
C PHE A 3 30.01 5.25 -7.28
N TYR A 4 30.72 6.21 -6.70
CA TYR A 4 30.35 7.63 -6.71
C TYR A 4 30.79 8.23 -8.04
N THR A 5 29.85 8.71 -8.84
CA THR A 5 30.17 9.56 -10.00
C THR A 5 30.07 11.02 -9.56
N ASN A 6 31.22 11.60 -9.25
CA ASN A 6 31.36 13.04 -9.08
C ASN A 6 31.38 13.70 -10.47
N ASN A 7 30.42 14.51 -10.80
CA ASN A 7 30.47 15.45 -11.91
C ASN A 7 31.41 16.62 -11.56
N LEU A 8 32.69 16.43 -11.83
CA LEU A 8 33.67 17.50 -11.78
C LEU A 8 33.59 18.31 -13.09
N CYS A 9 33.17 19.57 -12.97
CA CYS A 9 33.27 20.57 -14.01
C CYS A 9 34.79 20.81 -14.28
N ARG A 10 35.31 20.25 -15.38
CA ARG A 10 36.71 20.45 -15.79
C ARG A 10 36.87 21.86 -16.37
N ILE A 11 37.60 22.69 -15.66
CA ILE A 11 38.10 24.00 -16.16
C ILE A 11 39.32 23.72 -17.01
N LEU A 12 39.20 23.92 -18.31
CA LEU A 12 40.34 23.98 -19.24
C LEU A 12 40.96 25.38 -19.19
N ILE A 13 42.18 25.49 -18.64
CA ILE A 13 42.97 26.70 -18.70
C ILE A 13 43.75 26.62 -20.00
N VAL A 14 43.40 27.47 -20.97
CA VAL A 14 44.23 27.72 -22.18
C VAL A 14 44.89 29.05 -21.98
N THR A 15 46.23 29.05 -21.87
CA THR A 15 47.06 30.26 -21.84
C THR A 15 47.17 30.82 -23.26
N GLY A 16 46.38 31.83 -23.55
CA GLY A 16 46.44 32.63 -24.74
C GLY A 16 45.82 33.98 -24.47
N ILE A 17 46.60 35.06 -24.61
CA ILE A 17 46.16 36.43 -24.36
C ILE A 17 45.14 36.81 -25.44
N ALA A 18 43.85 36.77 -25.07
CA ALA A 18 42.78 37.37 -25.83
C ALA A 18 41.80 37.98 -24.82
N VAL A 19 41.49 39.28 -24.99
CA VAL A 19 40.51 39.99 -24.19
C VAL A 19 39.15 39.36 -24.47
N PHE A 20 38.72 38.48 -23.58
CA PHE A 20 37.35 37.94 -23.60
C PHE A 20 36.52 38.72 -22.55
N THR A 21 35.56 39.48 -23.04
CA THR A 21 34.42 39.91 -22.23
C THR A 21 33.72 38.66 -21.73
N SER A 22 33.92 38.32 -20.46
CA SER A 22 33.25 37.23 -19.79
C SER A 22 31.76 37.55 -19.64
N SER A 23 30.96 37.09 -20.60
CA SER A 23 29.52 36.96 -20.36
C SER A 23 29.33 35.86 -19.31
N ILE A 24 29.18 36.31 -18.06
CA ILE A 24 28.75 35.42 -16.98
C ILE A 24 27.29 35.05 -17.30
N TYR A 25 27.07 33.94 -17.94
CA TYR A 25 25.74 33.34 -17.95
C TYR A 25 25.47 32.82 -16.53
N PRO A 26 24.47 33.37 -15.82
CA PRO A 26 24.07 32.75 -14.57
C PRO A 26 23.58 31.32 -14.91
N CYS A 27 24.29 30.33 -14.41
CA CYS A 27 23.80 28.96 -14.40
C CYS A 27 22.59 28.99 -13.46
N ASN A 28 21.40 29.27 -14.01
CA ASN A 28 20.16 29.08 -13.31
C ASN A 28 19.98 27.55 -13.18
N ALA A 29 20.62 26.98 -12.16
CA ALA A 29 20.15 25.76 -11.58
C ALA A 29 18.76 26.06 -11.03
N GLN A 30 17.73 25.96 -11.87
CA GLN A 30 16.37 25.80 -11.39
C GLN A 30 16.37 24.49 -10.61
N ALA A 31 16.62 24.60 -9.32
CA ALA A 31 16.16 23.62 -8.39
C ALA A 31 14.62 23.61 -8.56
N GLN A 32 14.14 22.70 -9.42
CA GLN A 32 12.72 22.40 -9.48
C GLN A 32 12.37 21.97 -8.06
N SER A 33 11.73 22.87 -7.33
CA SER A 33 11.09 22.49 -6.08
C SER A 33 10.07 21.42 -6.46
N LEU A 34 10.41 20.19 -6.15
CA LEU A 34 9.44 19.10 -6.21
C LEU A 34 8.22 19.60 -5.43
N THR A 35 7.09 19.72 -6.11
CA THR A 35 5.86 20.13 -5.44
C THR A 35 5.62 19.16 -4.28
N GLU A 36 5.04 19.65 -3.20
CA GLU A 36 4.74 18.86 -1.99
C GLU A 36 4.06 17.53 -2.32
N LYS A 37 3.21 17.50 -3.38
CA LYS A 37 2.61 16.28 -3.95
C LYS A 37 3.64 15.29 -4.48
N GLN A 38 4.73 15.72 -5.10
CA GLN A 38 5.79 14.84 -5.60
C GLN A 38 6.64 14.29 -4.45
N ASN A 39 6.87 15.08 -3.41
CA ASN A 39 7.56 14.63 -2.20
C ASN A 39 6.71 13.61 -1.43
N ILE A 40 5.39 13.78 -1.39
CA ILE A 40 4.44 12.79 -0.80
C ILE A 40 4.47 11.49 -1.60
N LEU A 41 4.50 11.55 -2.94
CA LEU A 41 4.63 10.36 -3.80
C LEU A 41 5.97 9.63 -3.57
N LEU A 42 7.07 10.35 -3.40
CA LEU A 42 8.38 9.77 -3.11
C LEU A 42 8.44 9.14 -1.70
N ALA A 43 7.82 9.77 -0.70
CA ALA A 43 7.74 9.23 0.65
C ALA A 43 6.81 8.00 0.75
N GLN A 44 5.80 7.90 -0.10
CA GLN A 44 4.92 6.73 -0.21
C GLN A 44 5.58 5.56 -0.96
N ASN A 45 6.64 5.80 -1.72
CA ASN A 45 7.34 4.80 -2.53
C ASN A 45 8.12 3.74 -1.74
N LEU A 46 8.21 3.85 -0.43
CA LEU A 46 8.70 2.74 0.41
C LEU A 46 7.66 1.62 0.57
N GLY A 47 6.44 1.80 0.06
CA GLY A 47 5.33 0.84 0.15
C GLY A 47 4.65 0.46 -1.18
N GLY A 48 5.18 0.92 -2.32
CA GLY A 48 4.57 0.71 -3.64
C GLY A 48 3.74 1.92 -4.12
N ILE A 49 3.54 2.01 -5.43
CA ILE A 49 2.72 3.04 -6.07
C ILE A 49 1.29 2.54 -6.13
N VAL A 50 0.36 3.25 -5.48
CA VAL A 50 -1.07 2.92 -5.50
C VAL A 50 -1.83 3.96 -6.32
N ARG A 51 -2.62 3.51 -7.29
CA ARG A 51 -3.47 4.36 -8.13
C ARG A 51 -4.90 3.83 -8.17
N LYS A 52 -5.89 4.70 -8.03
CA LYS A 52 -7.28 4.36 -8.33
C LYS A 52 -7.45 4.14 -9.83
N ILE A 53 -8.20 3.14 -10.19
CA ILE A 53 -8.57 2.80 -11.58
C ILE A 53 -10.07 2.53 -11.66
N SER A 54 -10.61 2.51 -12.87
CA SER A 54 -11.98 2.04 -13.08
C SER A 54 -12.04 0.51 -13.01
N LEU A 55 -13.22 -0.04 -12.73
CA LEU A 55 -13.40 -1.50 -12.73
C LEU A 55 -13.17 -2.13 -14.12
N GLU A 56 -13.36 -1.35 -15.17
CA GLU A 56 -13.17 -1.74 -16.56
C GLU A 56 -11.69 -1.92 -16.93
N GLU A 57 -10.79 -1.24 -16.20
CA GLU A 57 -9.33 -1.39 -16.36
C GLU A 57 -8.78 -2.64 -15.67
N VAL A 58 -9.60 -3.34 -14.87
CA VAL A 58 -9.19 -4.57 -14.19
C VAL A 58 -9.18 -5.73 -15.18
N PRO A 59 -8.08 -6.48 -15.30
CA PRO A 59 -8.02 -7.66 -16.18
C PRO A 59 -9.13 -8.66 -15.87
N THR A 60 -9.75 -9.20 -16.92
CA THR A 60 -10.82 -10.19 -16.78
C THR A 60 -10.46 -11.38 -15.89
N PRO A 61 -9.25 -11.97 -15.95
CA PRO A 61 -8.87 -13.05 -15.05
C PRO A 61 -8.87 -12.62 -13.57
N ALA A 62 -8.38 -11.41 -13.27
CA ALA A 62 -8.34 -10.87 -11.92
C ALA A 62 -9.76 -10.64 -11.37
N MET A 63 -10.63 -10.00 -12.16
CA MET A 63 -12.02 -9.75 -11.79
C MET A 63 -12.80 -11.05 -11.58
N SER A 64 -12.64 -12.02 -12.48
CA SER A 64 -13.32 -13.31 -12.39
C SER A 64 -12.89 -14.09 -11.15
N ALA A 65 -11.59 -14.15 -10.87
CA ALA A 65 -11.06 -14.83 -9.69
C ALA A 65 -11.61 -14.20 -8.40
N ALA A 66 -11.57 -12.84 -8.30
CA ALA A 66 -12.08 -12.15 -7.13
C ALA A 66 -13.57 -12.43 -6.89
N LYS A 67 -14.41 -12.37 -7.93
CA LYS A 67 -15.84 -12.68 -7.82
C LYS A 67 -16.10 -14.11 -7.39
N THR A 68 -15.31 -15.06 -7.90
CA THR A 68 -15.48 -16.49 -7.58
C THR A 68 -15.21 -16.78 -6.10
N VAL A 69 -14.22 -16.13 -5.49
CA VAL A 69 -13.83 -16.43 -4.10
C VAL A 69 -14.60 -15.62 -3.06
N THR A 70 -15.22 -14.50 -3.44
CA THR A 70 -15.83 -13.60 -2.45
C THR A 70 -17.34 -13.48 -2.55
N ASN A 71 -17.94 -13.82 -3.68
CA ASN A 71 -19.34 -13.51 -4.01
C ASN A 71 -19.71 -12.03 -3.76
N ALA A 72 -18.73 -11.14 -3.94
CA ALA A 72 -18.91 -9.72 -3.68
C ALA A 72 -19.21 -8.95 -4.96
N GLU A 73 -19.98 -7.87 -4.80
CA GLU A 73 -20.15 -6.85 -5.83
C GLU A 73 -19.11 -5.76 -5.61
N PHE A 74 -18.12 -5.71 -6.51
CA PHE A 74 -17.05 -4.72 -6.44
C PHE A 74 -17.50 -3.40 -7.03
N ASN A 75 -17.18 -2.30 -6.36
CA ASN A 75 -17.50 -0.93 -6.79
C ASN A 75 -16.26 0.00 -6.81
N GLN A 76 -15.11 -0.48 -6.34
CA GLN A 76 -13.85 0.25 -6.35
C GLN A 76 -12.72 -0.67 -6.78
N ALA A 77 -11.78 -0.09 -7.54
CA ALA A 77 -10.53 -0.78 -7.90
C ALA A 77 -9.33 0.14 -7.71
N ARG A 78 -8.23 -0.45 -7.28
CA ARG A 78 -6.91 0.18 -7.21
C ARG A 78 -5.89 -0.77 -7.81
N ILE A 79 -4.84 -0.23 -8.38
CA ILE A 79 -3.65 -0.98 -8.78
C ILE A 79 -2.49 -0.57 -7.87
N GLU A 80 -1.77 -1.53 -7.35
CA GLU A 80 -0.54 -1.33 -6.60
C GLU A 80 0.61 -1.97 -7.35
N MET A 81 1.65 -1.18 -7.61
CA MET A 81 2.92 -1.69 -8.09
C MET A 81 3.85 -1.88 -6.89
N LYS A 82 4.23 -3.12 -6.63
CA LYS A 82 5.16 -3.49 -5.56
C LYS A 82 6.59 -3.05 -5.90
N SER A 83 7.48 -3.05 -4.91
CA SER A 83 8.89 -2.69 -5.08
C SER A 83 9.67 -3.62 -6.03
N ASP A 84 9.20 -4.84 -6.23
CA ASP A 84 9.75 -5.81 -7.18
C ASP A 84 9.19 -5.66 -8.61
N GLY A 85 8.34 -4.64 -8.84
CA GLY A 85 7.68 -4.38 -10.12
C GLY A 85 6.42 -5.21 -10.36
N SER A 86 6.05 -6.11 -9.46
CA SER A 86 4.80 -6.87 -9.59
C SER A 86 3.58 -5.97 -9.40
N LEU A 87 2.50 -6.30 -10.11
CA LEU A 87 1.24 -5.57 -10.04
C LEU A 87 0.21 -6.38 -9.24
N ILE A 88 -0.49 -5.70 -8.34
CA ILE A 88 -1.63 -6.23 -7.59
C ILE A 88 -2.84 -5.35 -7.84
N TYR A 89 -3.95 -5.94 -8.20
CA TYR A 89 -5.25 -5.30 -8.25
C TYR A 89 -5.95 -5.48 -6.91
N ILE A 90 -6.41 -4.38 -6.33
CA ILE A 90 -7.11 -4.34 -5.06
C ILE A 90 -8.55 -3.96 -5.36
N LEU A 91 -9.46 -4.91 -5.23
CA LEU A 91 -10.88 -4.77 -5.51
C LEU A 91 -11.65 -4.67 -4.21
N ARG A 92 -12.46 -3.64 -4.06
CA ARG A 92 -13.28 -3.42 -2.88
C ARG A 92 -14.76 -3.37 -3.25
N GLY A 93 -15.59 -3.98 -2.40
CA GLY A 93 -17.03 -4.02 -2.60
C GLY A 93 -17.74 -4.56 -1.37
N LYS A 94 -18.94 -5.09 -1.57
CA LYS A 94 -19.73 -5.69 -0.49
C LYS A 94 -20.20 -7.08 -0.89
N ASN A 95 -20.25 -7.98 0.09
CA ASN A 95 -20.88 -9.29 -0.08
C ASN A 95 -22.42 -9.16 0.01
N GLN A 96 -23.11 -10.27 -0.21
CA GLN A 96 -24.59 -10.33 -0.17
C GLN A 96 -25.18 -9.97 1.20
N GLN A 97 -24.40 -10.05 2.28
CA GLN A 97 -24.81 -9.67 3.63
C GLN A 97 -24.55 -8.20 3.94
N GLY A 98 -23.96 -7.45 2.99
CA GLY A 98 -23.65 -6.03 3.14
C GLY A 98 -22.31 -5.73 3.82
N PHE A 99 -21.53 -6.76 4.19
CA PHE A 99 -20.20 -6.58 4.74
C PHE A 99 -19.19 -6.17 3.67
N GLU A 100 -18.25 -5.33 4.05
CA GLU A 100 -17.16 -4.93 3.15
C GLU A 100 -16.22 -6.10 2.89
N VAL A 101 -15.79 -6.20 1.62
CA VAL A 101 -14.81 -7.18 1.15
C VAL A 101 -13.74 -6.47 0.35
N GLU A 102 -12.48 -6.84 0.59
CA GLU A 102 -11.35 -6.43 -0.24
C GLU A 102 -10.61 -7.68 -0.73
N ALA A 103 -10.39 -7.77 -2.05
CA ALA A 103 -9.65 -8.85 -2.66
C ALA A 103 -8.39 -8.30 -3.34
N GLN A 104 -7.24 -8.91 -3.08
CA GLN A 104 -5.97 -8.61 -3.74
C GLN A 104 -5.65 -9.72 -4.73
N VAL A 105 -5.45 -9.34 -5.98
CA VAL A 105 -5.36 -10.28 -7.10
C VAL A 105 -4.25 -9.85 -8.06
N THR A 106 -3.47 -10.79 -8.54
CA THR A 106 -2.50 -10.55 -9.62
C THR A 106 -3.21 -10.39 -10.95
N PRO A 107 -2.56 -9.82 -11.99
CA PRO A 107 -3.16 -9.67 -13.33
C PRO A 107 -3.66 -10.97 -13.94
N ASN A 108 -3.02 -12.09 -13.62
CA ASN A 108 -3.37 -13.44 -14.13
C ASN A 108 -4.46 -14.15 -13.32
N GLY A 109 -5.03 -13.48 -12.29
CA GLY A 109 -6.11 -14.04 -11.48
C GLY A 109 -5.68 -14.84 -10.26
N THR A 110 -4.41 -14.79 -9.85
CA THR A 110 -4.00 -15.43 -8.59
C THR A 110 -4.41 -14.54 -7.41
N ILE A 111 -5.27 -15.08 -6.52
CA ILE A 111 -5.66 -14.41 -5.29
C ILE A 111 -4.49 -14.45 -4.31
N THR A 112 -4.06 -13.29 -3.84
CA THR A 112 -2.98 -13.15 -2.85
C THR A 112 -3.51 -12.89 -1.45
N GLN A 113 -4.65 -12.18 -1.35
CA GLN A 113 -5.30 -11.88 -0.07
C GLN A 113 -6.79 -11.63 -0.29
N VAL A 114 -7.58 -12.03 0.69
CA VAL A 114 -9.00 -11.67 0.82
C VAL A 114 -9.23 -11.19 2.24
N ASP A 115 -9.75 -9.98 2.38
CA ASP A 115 -10.18 -9.40 3.64
C ASP A 115 -11.69 -9.23 3.60
N GLU A 116 -12.39 -9.80 4.56
CA GLU A 116 -13.84 -9.72 4.69
C GLU A 116 -14.22 -9.21 6.08
N GLN A 117 -14.98 -8.14 6.12
CA GLN A 117 -15.57 -7.66 7.36
C GLN A 117 -16.57 -8.69 7.88
N ILE A 118 -16.51 -8.96 9.18
CA ILE A 118 -17.38 -9.95 9.82
C ILE A 118 -18.00 -9.39 11.09
N ASP A 119 -19.08 -10.02 11.52
CA ASP A 119 -19.66 -9.76 12.83
C ASP A 119 -18.81 -10.39 13.95
N ALA A 120 -18.86 -9.78 15.14
CA ALA A 120 -18.11 -10.26 16.30
C ALA A 120 -18.50 -11.69 16.72
N SER A 121 -19.73 -12.13 16.45
CA SER A 121 -20.18 -13.48 16.71
C SER A 121 -19.50 -14.55 15.87
N GLY A 122 -18.90 -14.15 14.73
CA GLY A 122 -18.12 -15.03 13.86
C GLY A 122 -16.66 -15.24 14.31
N VAL A 123 -16.25 -14.66 15.44
CA VAL A 123 -14.87 -14.72 15.94
C VAL A 123 -14.75 -15.72 17.09
N PRO A 124 -13.78 -16.67 17.07
CA PRO A 124 -13.55 -17.56 18.20
C PRO A 124 -13.25 -16.79 19.49
N GLU A 125 -13.83 -17.27 20.61
CA GLU A 125 -13.65 -16.62 21.91
C GLU A 125 -12.18 -16.46 22.31
N ILE A 126 -11.33 -17.44 21.94
CA ILE A 126 -9.90 -17.41 22.23
C ILE A 126 -9.20 -16.24 21.52
N ALA A 127 -9.59 -15.93 20.27
CA ALA A 127 -9.05 -14.78 19.55
C ALA A 127 -9.52 -13.46 20.16
N VAL A 128 -10.78 -13.39 20.59
CA VAL A 128 -11.32 -12.22 21.31
C VAL A 128 -10.60 -12.01 22.66
N LYS A 129 -10.33 -13.08 23.41
CA LYS A 129 -9.55 -13.00 24.66
C LYS A 129 -8.13 -12.50 24.41
N SER A 130 -7.50 -12.96 23.35
CA SER A 130 -6.16 -12.49 22.95
C SER A 130 -6.19 -11.01 22.57
N PHE A 131 -7.17 -10.57 21.79
CA PHE A 131 -7.36 -9.15 21.50
C PHE A 131 -7.48 -8.33 22.78
N LYS A 132 -8.39 -8.70 23.68
CA LYS A 132 -8.66 -7.97 24.94
C LYS A 132 -7.45 -7.92 25.88
N ARG A 133 -6.53 -8.89 25.80
CA ARG A 133 -5.29 -8.87 26.57
C ARG A 133 -4.36 -7.74 26.14
N TRP A 134 -4.32 -7.44 24.82
CA TRP A 134 -3.42 -6.44 24.23
C TRP A 134 -4.06 -5.05 24.11
N ALA A 135 -5.38 -4.99 24.00
CA ALA A 135 -6.16 -3.77 23.83
C ALA A 135 -7.39 -3.77 24.77
N PRO A 136 -7.18 -3.82 26.10
CA PRO A 136 -8.27 -4.04 27.06
C PRO A 136 -9.28 -2.87 27.12
N ASN A 137 -8.83 -1.65 26.86
CA ASN A 137 -9.60 -0.42 26.98
C ASN A 137 -9.89 0.24 25.63
N ASP A 138 -9.44 -0.36 24.54
CA ASP A 138 -9.59 0.22 23.21
C ASP A 138 -10.97 -0.08 22.63
N GLN A 139 -11.57 0.92 21.99
CA GLN A 139 -12.85 0.78 21.33
C GLN A 139 -12.66 0.08 19.97
N LEU A 140 -13.28 -1.08 19.84
CA LEU A 140 -13.32 -1.83 18.58
C LEU A 140 -14.17 -1.10 17.55
N VAL A 141 -13.59 -0.84 16.37
CA VAL A 141 -14.27 -0.19 15.25
C VAL A 141 -14.87 -1.23 14.30
N SER A 142 -14.09 -2.24 13.93
CA SER A 142 -14.53 -3.32 13.05
C SER A 142 -13.64 -4.57 13.21
N ILE A 143 -14.18 -5.70 12.78
CA ILE A 143 -13.44 -6.96 12.73
C ILE A 143 -13.42 -7.45 11.29
N TRP A 144 -12.28 -7.95 10.86
CA TRP A 144 -12.09 -8.51 9.54
C TRP A 144 -11.48 -9.90 9.65
N ARG A 145 -11.86 -10.78 8.74
CA ARG A 145 -11.18 -12.04 8.50
C ARG A 145 -10.26 -11.85 7.30
N SER A 146 -8.96 -11.95 7.51
CA SER A 146 -7.93 -11.84 6.47
C SER A 146 -7.39 -13.21 6.12
N THR A 147 -7.49 -13.61 4.86
CA THR A 147 -6.95 -14.85 4.33
C THR A 147 -5.82 -14.54 3.36
N ARG A 148 -4.62 -15.07 3.62
CA ARG A 148 -3.41 -14.86 2.82
C ARG A 148 -2.69 -16.18 2.63
N LEU A 149 -2.45 -16.59 1.38
CA LEU A 149 -1.67 -17.79 1.05
C LEU A 149 -2.07 -19.05 1.86
N GLY A 150 -3.38 -19.21 2.12
CA GLY A 150 -3.91 -20.35 2.86
C GLY A 150 -3.93 -20.20 4.39
N GLU A 151 -3.33 -19.17 4.94
CA GLU A 151 -3.45 -18.80 6.36
C GLU A 151 -4.50 -17.73 6.54
N PHE A 152 -5.19 -17.72 7.68
CA PHE A 152 -6.11 -16.64 7.99
C PHE A 152 -5.92 -16.10 9.41
N TYR A 153 -6.30 -14.84 9.57
CA TYR A 153 -6.19 -14.08 10.81
C TYR A 153 -7.46 -13.26 11.02
N TYR A 154 -7.76 -12.94 12.28
CA TYR A 154 -8.76 -11.96 12.62
C TYR A 154 -8.07 -10.61 12.85
N GLN A 155 -8.50 -9.59 12.10
CA GLN A 155 -8.01 -8.23 12.26
C GLN A 155 -9.01 -7.45 13.11
N PHE A 156 -8.61 -7.09 14.31
CA PHE A 156 -9.38 -6.21 15.20
C PHE A 156 -8.93 -4.78 14.96
N VAL A 157 -9.77 -3.99 14.32
CA VAL A 157 -9.48 -2.59 13.96
C VAL A 157 -9.93 -1.68 15.08
N ILE A 158 -9.02 -0.89 15.60
CA ILE A 158 -9.27 0.18 16.56
C ILE A 158 -8.86 1.52 15.94
N GLN A 159 -8.99 2.63 16.67
CA GLN A 159 -8.84 3.96 16.06
C GLN A 159 -7.50 4.17 15.34
N ASP A 160 -6.38 3.88 15.99
CA ASP A 160 -5.04 4.25 15.51
C ASP A 160 -4.24 3.07 14.95
N PHE A 161 -4.63 1.84 15.26
CA PHE A 161 -3.94 0.62 14.83
C PHE A 161 -4.91 -0.55 14.67
N TRP A 162 -4.44 -1.68 14.21
CA TRP A 162 -5.17 -2.94 14.26
C TRP A 162 -4.28 -4.06 14.75
N LEU A 163 -4.92 -5.06 15.33
CA LEU A 163 -4.27 -6.29 15.77
C LEU A 163 -4.69 -7.42 14.84
N GLU A 164 -3.73 -8.18 14.35
CA GLU A 164 -3.97 -9.46 13.70
C GLU A 164 -3.77 -10.57 14.72
N VAL A 165 -4.80 -11.36 14.92
CA VAL A 165 -4.81 -12.47 15.87
C VAL A 165 -5.06 -13.76 15.12
N ALA A 166 -4.18 -14.76 15.32
CA ALA A 166 -4.41 -16.10 14.77
C ALA A 166 -5.67 -16.73 15.37
N PRO A 167 -6.34 -17.66 14.66
CA PRO A 167 -7.58 -18.27 15.13
C PRO A 167 -7.48 -18.96 16.49
N ASP A 168 -6.30 -19.50 16.80
CA ASP A 168 -5.98 -20.16 18.07
C ASP A 168 -5.57 -19.17 19.18
N GLY A 169 -5.50 -17.87 18.87
CA GLY A 169 -5.10 -16.82 19.80
C GLY A 169 -3.62 -16.78 20.18
N ASN A 170 -2.78 -17.67 19.64
CA ASN A 170 -1.39 -17.81 20.06
C ASN A 170 -0.45 -16.78 19.41
N LYS A 171 -0.82 -16.23 18.27
CA LYS A 171 -0.04 -15.22 17.55
C LYS A 171 -0.82 -13.93 17.46
N VAL A 172 -0.21 -12.85 17.92
CA VAL A 172 -0.76 -11.49 17.83
C VAL A 172 0.28 -10.58 17.20
N MET A 173 -0.11 -9.87 16.16
CA MET A 173 0.71 -8.86 15.49
C MET A 173 -0.02 -7.51 15.56
N ILE A 174 0.73 -6.45 15.84
CA ILE A 174 0.17 -5.11 15.99
C ILE A 174 0.66 -4.23 14.85
N TYR A 175 -0.26 -3.59 14.15
CA TYR A 175 0.02 -2.72 13.01
C TYR A 175 -0.55 -1.33 13.27
N ARG A 176 0.28 -0.31 13.05
CA ARG A 176 -0.18 1.07 13.10
C ARG A 176 -0.86 1.45 11.78
N LYS A 177 -2.00 2.12 11.83
CA LYS A 177 -2.60 2.71 10.63
C LYS A 177 -1.63 3.72 10.03
N LYS A 178 -1.40 3.64 8.72
CA LYS A 178 -0.70 4.70 8.01
C LYS A 178 -1.56 5.94 8.06
N VAL A 179 -1.07 7.00 8.68
CA VAL A 179 -1.73 8.32 8.64
C VAL A 179 -1.61 8.81 7.21
N ASN A 180 -2.74 8.88 6.50
CA ASN A 180 -2.79 9.61 5.24
C ASN A 180 -2.74 11.09 5.61
N ILE A 181 -1.57 11.69 5.51
CA ILE A 181 -1.43 13.15 5.58
C ILE A 181 -2.05 13.66 4.27
N SER A 182 -3.28 14.16 4.38
CA SER A 182 -4.03 14.81 3.29
C SER A 182 -3.53 16.23 3.08
#